data_7851ec8d5047d10117d6e871ff74c272
#
_entry.id   7851ec8d5047d10117d6e871ff74c272
#
_cell.length_a   1.000
_cell.length_b   1.000
_cell.length_c   1.000
_cell.angle_alpha   90.00
_cell.angle_beta   90.00
_cell.angle_gamma   90.00
#
_symmetry.space_group_name_H-M   'P 1'
#
loop_
_entity.id
_entity.type
_entity.pdbx_description
1 polymer ?
#
loop_
_entity_poly.entity_id
_entity_poly.type
_entity_poly.pdbx_seq_one_letter_code
_entity_poly.pdbx_strand_id
1 'polypeptide(L)'
;MKLKTTIKTKPNLSVVLGPFVGLLEKPTESLLEQLEEEAQRSRCITHFVRRKPRFFFSEEVPRREIPFSQSQWESIMNQLKVELDEEELEVALAILHQLDHRGFFVGDEAQIAKEFGTSKEFVEDLREFIMTELEPVGIASKGYEEFFCVQLRELYPEKPNLCQKVLEFLKTGAGDQRIKDIATRLRLTPFEGEQSPYKVGSVDVILERDQDGWLVLLMEDFIDFEVQEGEREEKERALRWKRLLDLRRNLLRGCINLVVERQEDFLLGAGPLKALELTEVAQKLGVSVSVISRLVSNKYIKTPAGIYPLRFFFQRRSKGGYSREQVLRAMKEILQKHGKLSDAKMAELLKEKGIELSRRTVCKYRRML
;
A
#
# COMPACT_ATOMS: atom_id res chain seq x y z
N MET A 1 3.79 -24.97 15.59
CA MET A 1 5.01 -25.30 14.80
C MET A 1 5.62 -24.03 14.25
N LYS A 2 6.76 -23.53 14.77
CA LYS A 2 7.38 -22.28 14.31
C LYS A 2 8.01 -22.53 12.95
N LEU A 3 7.36 -22.10 11.89
CA LEU A 3 7.92 -22.09 10.53
C LEU A 3 9.01 -21.02 10.45
N LYS A 4 10.25 -21.44 10.65
CA LYS A 4 11.43 -20.65 10.26
C LYS A 4 11.58 -20.74 8.74
N THR A 5 10.91 -19.87 8.01
CA THR A 5 11.17 -19.70 6.57
C THR A 5 12.36 -18.78 6.40
N THR A 6 13.56 -19.36 6.42
CA THR A 6 14.79 -18.62 6.07
C THR A 6 14.83 -18.53 4.54
N ILE A 7 14.36 -17.40 4.00
CA ILE A 7 14.50 -17.10 2.56
C ILE A 7 15.99 -16.79 2.32
N LYS A 8 16.73 -17.76 1.83
CA LYS A 8 18.09 -17.54 1.29
C LYS A 8 17.95 -16.84 -0.07
N THR A 9 17.76 -15.55 -0.09
CA THR A 9 17.78 -14.74 -1.31
C THR A 9 19.23 -14.44 -1.70
N LYS A 10 19.67 -14.99 -2.82
CA LYS A 10 20.97 -14.66 -3.41
C LYS A 10 20.94 -13.23 -4.01
N PRO A 11 22.07 -12.50 -4.05
CA PRO A 11 22.15 -11.06 -4.40
C PRO A 11 21.81 -10.68 -5.85
N ASN A 12 21.32 -11.57 -6.69
CA ASN A 12 21.00 -11.30 -8.10
C ASN A 12 19.49 -11.12 -8.39
N LEU A 13 18.69 -10.85 -7.37
CA LEU A 13 17.22 -10.69 -7.54
C LEU A 13 16.87 -9.49 -8.44
N SER A 14 17.67 -8.42 -8.43
CA SER A 14 17.44 -7.22 -9.24
C SER A 14 17.55 -7.47 -10.76
N VAL A 15 18.38 -8.39 -11.18
CA VAL A 15 18.54 -8.75 -12.61
C VAL A 15 17.38 -9.63 -13.08
N VAL A 16 16.87 -10.50 -12.22
CA VAL A 16 15.74 -11.39 -12.53
C VAL A 16 14.42 -10.63 -12.55
N LEU A 17 14.28 -9.60 -11.72
CA LEU A 17 13.03 -8.84 -11.55
C LEU A 17 12.80 -7.75 -12.62
N GLY A 18 13.82 -7.32 -13.36
CA GLY A 18 13.70 -6.22 -14.31
C GLY A 18 12.47 -6.31 -15.25
N PRO A 19 12.29 -7.41 -15.98
CA PRO A 19 11.15 -7.60 -16.88
C PRO A 19 9.80 -7.83 -16.18
N PHE A 20 9.81 -8.21 -14.90
CA PHE A 20 8.64 -8.64 -14.14
C PHE A 20 8.14 -7.63 -13.09
N VAL A 21 8.80 -6.49 -12.98
CA VAL A 21 8.45 -5.48 -11.98
C VAL A 21 6.98 -5.02 -12.11
N GLY A 22 6.48 -4.86 -13.34
CA GLY A 22 5.08 -4.54 -13.60
C GLY A 22 4.09 -5.65 -13.20
N LEU A 23 4.53 -6.90 -13.20
CA LEU A 23 3.67 -8.04 -12.82
C LEU A 23 3.54 -8.18 -11.29
N LEU A 24 4.49 -7.64 -10.51
CA LEU A 24 4.38 -7.64 -9.05
C LEU A 24 3.22 -6.76 -8.56
N GLU A 25 2.93 -5.68 -9.24
CA GLU A 25 1.88 -4.72 -8.89
C GLU A 25 0.47 -5.25 -9.20
N LYS A 26 0.34 -6.16 -10.18
CA LYS A 26 -0.96 -6.65 -10.60
C LYS A 26 -1.70 -7.41 -9.49
N PRO A 27 -3.03 -7.21 -9.36
CA PRO A 27 -3.87 -8.10 -8.57
C PRO A 27 -3.76 -9.55 -9.04
N THR A 28 -4.05 -10.50 -8.17
CA THR A 28 -3.95 -11.93 -8.49
C THR A 28 -4.83 -12.31 -9.68
N GLU A 29 -6.04 -11.79 -9.77
CA GLU A 29 -6.97 -12.11 -10.89
C GLU A 29 -6.37 -11.70 -12.24
N SER A 30 -5.86 -10.48 -12.37
CA SER A 30 -5.24 -9.99 -13.61
C SER A 30 -3.95 -10.75 -13.98
N LEU A 31 -3.19 -11.19 -12.97
CA LEU A 31 -2.04 -12.05 -13.18
C LEU A 31 -2.46 -13.41 -13.73
N LEU A 32 -3.56 -13.95 -13.21
CA LEU A 32 -4.14 -15.22 -13.65
C LEU A 32 -4.61 -15.18 -15.11
N GLU A 33 -5.37 -14.15 -15.47
CA GLU A 33 -5.83 -13.97 -16.84
C GLU A 33 -4.65 -14.00 -17.83
N GLN A 34 -3.56 -13.31 -17.50
CA GLN A 34 -2.36 -13.32 -18.35
C GLN A 34 -1.65 -14.68 -18.37
N LEU A 35 -1.61 -15.38 -17.24
CA LEU A 35 -1.00 -16.70 -17.17
C LEU A 35 -1.85 -17.74 -17.93
N GLU A 36 -3.17 -17.64 -17.87
CA GLU A 36 -4.09 -18.47 -18.65
C GLU A 36 -3.93 -18.23 -20.16
N GLU A 37 -3.80 -16.97 -20.59
CA GLU A 37 -3.50 -16.65 -21.98
C GLU A 37 -2.15 -17.23 -22.45
N GLU A 38 -1.12 -17.11 -21.60
CA GLU A 38 0.19 -17.67 -21.92
C GLU A 38 0.15 -19.20 -21.96
N ALA A 39 -0.59 -19.85 -21.05
CA ALA A 39 -0.76 -21.29 -21.03
C ALA A 39 -1.49 -21.82 -22.30
N GLN A 40 -2.45 -21.04 -22.83
CA GLN A 40 -3.12 -21.39 -24.10
C GLN A 40 -2.22 -21.23 -25.31
N ARG A 41 -1.25 -20.31 -25.27
CA ARG A 41 -0.33 -20.03 -26.39
C ARG A 41 0.91 -20.94 -26.37
N SER A 42 1.34 -21.37 -25.19
CA SER A 42 2.57 -22.12 -25.02
C SER A 42 2.31 -23.62 -24.94
N ARG A 43 3.03 -24.39 -25.77
CA ARG A 43 3.01 -25.86 -25.70
C ARG A 43 3.82 -26.41 -24.52
N CYS A 44 4.66 -25.57 -23.92
CA CYS A 44 5.51 -25.96 -22.79
C CYS A 44 4.78 -25.85 -21.45
N ILE A 45 3.65 -25.13 -21.34
CA ILE A 45 2.85 -25.06 -20.11
C ILE A 45 1.77 -26.13 -20.18
N THR A 46 1.83 -27.08 -19.26
CA THR A 46 0.88 -28.20 -19.17
C THR A 46 0.32 -28.32 -17.78
N HIS A 47 -0.78 -29.08 -17.63
CA HIS A 47 -1.45 -29.28 -16.34
C HIS A 47 -1.75 -27.98 -15.60
N PHE A 48 -2.15 -26.93 -16.35
CA PHE A 48 -2.58 -25.69 -15.73
C PHE A 48 -3.85 -25.93 -14.91
N VAL A 49 -3.72 -25.72 -13.60
CA VAL A 49 -4.81 -25.93 -12.65
C VAL A 49 -5.08 -24.64 -11.90
N ARG A 50 -6.31 -24.15 -12.01
CA ARG A 50 -6.85 -23.11 -11.16
C ARG A 50 -7.87 -23.75 -10.22
N ARG A 51 -7.47 -23.99 -8.99
CA ARG A 51 -8.39 -24.52 -7.96
C ARG A 51 -9.19 -23.36 -7.39
N LYS A 52 -10.50 -23.50 -7.27
CA LYS A 52 -11.29 -22.57 -6.46
C LYS A 52 -11.10 -22.96 -4.99
N PRO A 53 -10.69 -22.03 -4.11
CA PRO A 53 -10.61 -22.32 -2.70
C PRO A 53 -12.00 -22.77 -2.21
N ARG A 54 -12.09 -23.97 -1.67
CA ARG A 54 -13.28 -24.41 -0.94
C ARG A 54 -13.18 -23.83 0.45
N PHE A 55 -13.74 -22.65 0.64
CA PHE A 55 -13.84 -22.10 1.99
C PHE A 55 -14.89 -22.93 2.75
N PHE A 56 -14.46 -23.55 3.81
CA PHE A 56 -15.37 -23.99 4.85
C PHE A 56 -15.81 -22.73 5.61
N PHE A 57 -16.80 -22.05 5.07
CA PHE A 57 -17.53 -21.09 5.87
C PHE A 57 -18.26 -21.90 6.94
N SER A 58 -17.97 -21.65 8.21
CA SER A 58 -18.91 -22.01 9.25
C SER A 58 -20.24 -21.38 8.88
N GLU A 59 -21.32 -22.15 8.85
CA GLU A 59 -22.65 -21.78 8.36
C GLU A 59 -23.30 -20.60 9.10
N GLU A 60 -22.63 -20.01 10.09
CA GLU A 60 -23.15 -18.95 10.96
C GLU A 60 -22.75 -17.54 10.57
N VAL A 61 -21.95 -17.33 9.54
CA VAL A 61 -21.76 -15.99 8.98
C VAL A 61 -22.90 -15.75 7.99
N PRO A 62 -23.84 -14.81 8.29
CA PRO A 62 -24.89 -14.50 7.34
C PRO A 62 -24.21 -14.23 6.00
N ARG A 63 -24.69 -14.88 4.94
CA ARG A 63 -24.36 -14.60 3.54
C ARG A 63 -24.75 -13.15 3.22
N ARG A 64 -24.06 -12.19 3.81
CA ARG A 64 -23.92 -10.90 3.19
C ARG A 64 -23.13 -11.19 1.94
N GLU A 65 -23.81 -11.26 0.84
CA GLU A 65 -23.23 -11.05 -0.46
C GLU A 65 -22.30 -9.89 -0.28
N ILE A 66 -20.99 -10.19 -0.25
CA ILE A 66 -19.96 -9.14 -0.23
C ILE A 66 -20.23 -8.43 -1.54
N PRO A 67 -20.72 -7.17 -1.54
CA PRO A 67 -20.88 -6.46 -2.78
C PRO A 67 -19.47 -6.31 -3.37
N PHE A 68 -19.19 -7.11 -4.38
CA PHE A 68 -17.89 -7.31 -5.01
C PHE A 68 -17.49 -6.16 -5.95
N SER A 69 -17.96 -4.98 -5.67
CA SER A 69 -17.44 -3.76 -6.30
C SER A 69 -17.37 -2.66 -5.26
N GLN A 70 -16.39 -2.75 -4.36
CA GLN A 70 -15.98 -1.52 -3.69
C GLN A 70 -15.40 -0.62 -4.79
N SER A 71 -16.10 0.46 -5.09
CA SER A 71 -15.56 1.50 -5.95
C SER A 71 -14.26 2.01 -5.33
N GLN A 72 -13.34 2.52 -6.14
CA GLN A 72 -12.11 3.14 -5.61
C GLN A 72 -12.46 4.17 -4.51
N TRP A 73 -13.60 4.84 -4.65
CA TRP A 73 -14.17 5.78 -3.69
C TRP A 73 -14.50 5.16 -2.34
N GLU A 74 -15.13 3.97 -2.31
CA GLU A 74 -15.43 3.28 -1.04
C GLU A 74 -14.15 2.85 -0.34
N SER A 75 -13.14 2.42 -1.09
CA SER A 75 -11.83 2.08 -0.54
C SER A 75 -11.17 3.31 0.09
N ILE A 76 -11.14 4.44 -0.61
CA ILE A 76 -10.60 5.72 -0.10
C ILE A 76 -11.38 6.18 1.13
N MET A 77 -12.71 6.11 1.07
CA MET A 77 -13.58 6.48 2.19
C MET A 77 -13.34 5.63 3.44
N ASN A 78 -13.13 4.34 3.26
CA ASN A 78 -12.83 3.45 4.39
C ASN A 78 -11.46 3.76 5.00
N GLN A 79 -10.45 4.07 4.18
CA GLN A 79 -9.14 4.50 4.66
C GLN A 79 -9.24 5.82 5.44
N LEU A 80 -9.97 6.81 4.92
CA LEU A 80 -10.17 8.10 5.60
C LEU A 80 -10.89 7.96 6.94
N LYS A 81 -11.98 7.18 7.00
CA LYS A 81 -12.74 6.95 8.24
C LYS A 81 -11.91 6.32 9.36
N VAL A 82 -10.89 5.54 9.02
CA VAL A 82 -10.00 4.92 10.02
C VAL A 82 -8.94 5.91 10.50
N GLU A 83 -8.48 6.81 9.61
CA GLU A 83 -7.32 7.67 9.87
C GLU A 83 -7.69 9.09 10.35
N LEU A 84 -8.90 9.56 10.05
CA LEU A 84 -9.34 10.92 10.30
C LEU A 84 -10.49 10.95 11.32
N ASP A 85 -10.57 12.04 12.09
CA ASP A 85 -11.75 12.36 12.90
C ASP A 85 -12.88 12.96 12.04
N GLU A 86 -14.04 13.23 12.65
CA GLU A 86 -15.22 13.71 11.92
C GLU A 86 -14.98 15.07 11.24
N GLU A 87 -14.29 16.02 11.92
CA GLU A 87 -14.00 17.35 11.37
C GLU A 87 -12.99 17.28 10.23
N GLU A 88 -11.93 16.50 10.38
CA GLU A 88 -10.94 16.25 9.33
C GLU A 88 -11.55 15.53 8.13
N LEU A 89 -12.46 14.58 8.38
CA LEU A 89 -13.12 13.81 7.34
C LEU A 89 -13.97 14.72 6.44
N GLU A 90 -14.69 15.70 7.00
CA GLU A 90 -15.45 16.65 6.23
C GLU A 90 -14.56 17.48 5.28
N VAL A 91 -13.44 17.98 5.77
CA VAL A 91 -12.48 18.73 4.95
C VAL A 91 -11.81 17.81 3.91
N ALA A 92 -11.47 16.58 4.28
CA ALA A 92 -10.91 15.59 3.35
C ALA A 92 -11.89 15.26 2.22
N LEU A 93 -13.19 15.14 2.54
CA LEU A 93 -14.24 14.97 1.54
C LEU A 93 -14.32 16.15 0.58
N ALA A 94 -14.25 17.38 1.10
CA ALA A 94 -14.23 18.57 0.25
C ALA A 94 -13.02 18.58 -0.71
N ILE A 95 -11.83 18.13 -0.25
CA ILE A 95 -10.64 17.95 -1.11
C ILE A 95 -10.93 16.90 -2.18
N LEU A 96 -11.50 15.75 -1.80
CA LEU A 96 -11.80 14.67 -2.74
C LEU A 96 -12.86 15.05 -3.77
N HIS A 97 -13.84 15.86 -3.40
CA HIS A 97 -14.85 16.37 -4.34
C HIS A 97 -14.27 17.33 -5.40
N GLN A 98 -13.09 17.90 -5.15
CA GLN A 98 -12.39 18.76 -6.10
C GLN A 98 -11.29 18.03 -6.88
N LEU A 99 -11.36 16.69 -6.97
CA LEU A 99 -10.50 15.90 -7.85
C LEU A 99 -11.09 15.82 -9.25
N ASP A 100 -10.22 15.83 -10.24
CA ASP A 100 -10.59 15.47 -11.61
C ASP A 100 -10.75 13.95 -11.77
N HIS A 101 -11.23 13.52 -12.95
CA HIS A 101 -11.42 12.10 -13.27
C HIS A 101 -10.12 11.27 -13.26
N ARG A 102 -8.95 11.92 -13.24
CA ARG A 102 -7.62 11.29 -13.15
C ARG A 102 -7.10 11.20 -11.72
N GLY A 103 -7.79 11.85 -10.77
CA GLY A 103 -7.40 11.90 -9.36
C GLY A 103 -6.49 13.06 -8.99
N PHE A 104 -6.34 14.07 -9.87
CA PHE A 104 -5.62 15.29 -9.57
C PHE A 104 -6.51 16.31 -8.88
N PHE A 105 -5.94 17.04 -7.93
CA PHE A 105 -6.62 18.14 -7.26
C PHE A 105 -6.64 19.37 -8.16
N VAL A 106 -7.83 19.81 -8.50
CA VAL A 106 -8.07 21.00 -9.36
C VAL A 106 -8.68 22.16 -8.59
N GLY A 107 -8.90 21.99 -7.29
CA GLY A 107 -9.54 22.97 -6.42
C GLY A 107 -8.59 24.02 -5.85
N ASP A 108 -9.15 24.86 -4.99
CA ASP A 108 -8.43 25.89 -4.23
C ASP A 108 -8.49 25.60 -2.73
N GLU A 109 -7.32 25.35 -2.12
CA GLU A 109 -7.20 25.09 -0.68
C GLU A 109 -7.66 26.32 0.16
N ALA A 110 -7.49 27.54 -0.34
CA ALA A 110 -7.91 28.73 0.36
C ALA A 110 -9.45 28.83 0.41
N GLN A 111 -10.13 28.39 -0.64
CA GLN A 111 -11.58 28.34 -0.68
C GLN A 111 -12.13 27.30 0.29
N ILE A 112 -11.57 26.09 0.30
CA ILE A 112 -11.94 25.03 1.25
C ILE A 112 -11.69 25.51 2.69
N ALA A 113 -10.54 26.12 2.95
CA ALA A 113 -10.21 26.64 4.28
C ALA A 113 -11.25 27.66 4.78
N LYS A 114 -11.72 28.54 3.88
CA LYS A 114 -12.75 29.54 4.21
C LYS A 114 -14.12 28.90 4.43
N GLU A 115 -14.47 27.88 3.67
CA GLU A 115 -15.77 27.18 3.78
C GLU A 115 -15.90 26.45 5.12
N PHE A 116 -14.83 25.80 5.56
CA PHE A 116 -14.81 25.03 6.81
C PHE A 116 -14.26 25.81 8.03
N GLY A 117 -13.99 27.11 7.86
CA GLY A 117 -13.49 27.95 8.95
C GLY A 117 -12.12 27.54 9.51
N THR A 118 -11.32 26.87 8.69
CA THR A 118 -10.00 26.36 9.04
C THR A 118 -8.87 27.16 8.38
N SER A 119 -7.62 26.85 8.67
CA SER A 119 -6.48 27.51 8.02
C SER A 119 -6.13 26.82 6.68
N LYS A 120 -5.63 27.60 5.71
CA LYS A 120 -5.13 27.06 4.44
C LYS A 120 -4.04 26.01 4.67
N GLU A 121 -3.14 26.25 5.63
CA GLU A 121 -2.08 25.32 6.00
C GLU A 121 -2.61 23.95 6.47
N PHE A 122 -3.77 23.97 7.17
CA PHE A 122 -4.43 22.73 7.57
C PHE A 122 -4.95 21.94 6.37
N VAL A 123 -5.59 22.62 5.40
CA VAL A 123 -6.07 21.97 4.16
C VAL A 123 -4.89 21.43 3.33
N GLU A 124 -3.78 22.19 3.23
CA GLU A 124 -2.55 21.74 2.56
C GLU A 124 -1.95 20.50 3.24
N ASP A 125 -1.87 20.51 4.58
CA ASP A 125 -1.37 19.37 5.37
C ASP A 125 -2.25 18.13 5.18
N LEU A 126 -3.58 18.31 5.18
CA LEU A 126 -4.53 17.21 4.99
C LEU A 126 -4.49 16.66 3.55
N ARG A 127 -4.33 17.54 2.56
CA ARG A 127 -4.11 17.13 1.17
C ARG A 127 -2.79 16.36 1.01
N GLU A 128 -1.70 16.82 1.67
CA GLU A 128 -0.43 16.07 1.68
C GLU A 128 -0.60 14.69 2.30
N PHE A 129 -1.38 14.58 3.38
CA PHE A 129 -1.72 13.30 3.98
C PHE A 129 -2.47 12.39 3.00
N ILE A 130 -3.54 12.90 2.36
CA ILE A 130 -4.30 12.15 1.34
C ILE A 130 -3.36 11.68 0.22
N MET A 131 -2.45 12.52 -0.23
CA MET A 131 -1.53 12.24 -1.32
C MET A 131 -0.47 11.18 -0.98
N THR A 132 0.00 11.13 0.27
CA THR A 132 1.15 10.30 0.65
C THR A 132 0.78 9.03 1.39
N GLU A 133 -0.34 9.01 2.11
CA GLU A 133 -0.69 7.90 3.00
C GLU A 133 -1.85 7.05 2.48
N LEU A 134 -2.68 7.56 1.56
CA LEU A 134 -3.80 6.79 1.01
C LEU A 134 -3.41 6.00 -0.25
N GLU A 135 -4.17 4.96 -0.53
CA GLU A 135 -4.13 4.20 -1.77
C GLU A 135 -5.34 4.60 -2.65
N PRO A 136 -5.11 4.99 -3.92
CA PRO A 136 -3.85 4.98 -4.66
C PRO A 136 -2.93 6.15 -4.29
N VAL A 137 -1.63 5.85 -4.13
CA VAL A 137 -0.62 6.86 -3.80
C VAL A 137 -0.55 7.96 -4.84
N GLY A 138 -0.47 9.20 -4.37
CA GLY A 138 -0.43 10.40 -5.22
C GLY A 138 -1.80 10.95 -5.58
N ILE A 139 -2.90 10.41 -5.05
CA ILE A 139 -4.23 11.01 -5.15
C ILE A 139 -4.20 12.42 -4.54
N ALA A 140 -4.94 13.35 -5.11
CA ALA A 140 -4.95 14.78 -4.75
C ALA A 140 -3.62 15.53 -4.99
N SER A 141 -2.72 15.02 -5.83
CA SER A 141 -1.61 15.80 -6.38
C SER A 141 -2.13 16.95 -7.26
N LYS A 142 -1.45 18.10 -7.25
CA LYS A 142 -1.82 19.26 -8.09
C LYS A 142 -1.45 19.10 -9.56
N GLY A 143 -0.73 18.04 -9.91
CA GLY A 143 -0.34 17.74 -11.27
C GLY A 143 0.74 16.69 -11.37
N TYR A 144 1.21 16.45 -12.58
CA TYR A 144 2.16 15.37 -12.89
C TYR A 144 3.49 15.51 -12.13
N GLU A 145 4.01 16.73 -11.95
CA GLU A 145 5.29 16.94 -11.28
C GLU A 145 5.23 16.49 -9.81
N GLU A 146 4.20 16.90 -9.08
CA GLU A 146 3.99 16.52 -7.70
C GLU A 146 3.73 15.00 -7.60
N PHE A 147 2.89 14.48 -8.48
CA PHE A 147 2.57 13.05 -8.55
C PHE A 147 3.79 12.16 -8.79
N PHE A 148 4.64 12.51 -9.75
CA PHE A 148 5.87 11.75 -10.00
C PHE A 148 6.84 11.84 -8.83
N CYS A 149 6.94 13.00 -8.17
CA CYS A 149 7.77 13.14 -6.98
C CYS A 149 7.31 12.26 -5.83
N VAL A 150 6.01 12.15 -5.61
CA VAL A 150 5.45 11.26 -4.58
C VAL A 150 5.77 9.80 -4.89
N GLN A 151 5.51 9.35 -6.12
CA GLN A 151 5.84 7.99 -6.55
C GLN A 151 7.34 7.68 -6.39
N LEU A 152 8.21 8.62 -6.79
CA LEU A 152 9.66 8.41 -6.73
C LEU A 152 10.17 8.39 -5.29
N ARG A 153 9.64 9.23 -4.39
CA ARG A 153 9.99 9.19 -2.97
C ARG A 153 9.61 7.88 -2.33
N GLU A 154 8.49 7.31 -2.75
CA GLU A 154 8.03 6.03 -2.24
C GLU A 154 8.84 4.84 -2.80
N LEU A 155 9.04 4.82 -4.11
CA LEU A 155 9.76 3.74 -4.77
C LEU A 155 11.27 3.74 -4.49
N TYR A 156 11.85 4.93 -4.26
CA TYR A 156 13.28 5.14 -4.09
C TYR A 156 13.58 6.11 -2.93
N PRO A 157 13.21 5.78 -1.69
CA PRO A 157 13.38 6.67 -0.53
C PRO A 157 14.85 7.02 -0.27
N GLU A 158 15.77 6.16 -0.69
CA GLU A 158 17.23 6.37 -0.56
C GLU A 158 17.79 7.40 -1.56
N LYS A 159 16.99 7.88 -2.53
CA LYS A 159 17.46 8.79 -3.59
C LYS A 159 16.64 10.08 -3.65
N PRO A 160 16.82 11.00 -2.70
CA PRO A 160 15.97 12.21 -2.60
C PRO A 160 16.03 13.12 -3.83
N ASN A 161 17.17 13.13 -4.54
CA ASN A 161 17.36 13.98 -5.74
C ASN A 161 16.85 13.33 -7.04
N LEU A 162 16.28 12.12 -6.97
CA LEU A 162 15.85 11.40 -8.16
C LEU A 162 14.67 12.10 -8.84
N CYS A 163 13.76 12.71 -8.07
CA CYS A 163 12.64 13.46 -8.60
C CYS A 163 13.08 14.56 -9.55
N GLN A 164 14.04 15.41 -9.14
CA GLN A 164 14.52 16.50 -9.97
C GLN A 164 15.12 16.01 -11.29
N LYS A 165 15.93 14.95 -11.25
CA LYS A 165 16.54 14.34 -12.44
C LYS A 165 15.52 13.75 -13.39
N VAL A 166 14.47 13.10 -12.87
CA VAL A 166 13.40 12.53 -13.71
C VAL A 166 12.54 13.63 -14.31
N LEU A 167 12.20 14.68 -13.56
CA LEU A 167 11.46 15.83 -14.09
C LEU A 167 12.25 16.59 -15.16
N GLU A 168 13.56 16.77 -14.97
CA GLU A 168 14.43 17.37 -15.96
C GLU A 168 14.49 16.54 -17.25
N PHE A 169 14.62 15.21 -17.11
CA PHE A 169 14.56 14.29 -18.25
C PHE A 169 13.22 14.38 -18.99
N LEU A 170 12.10 14.44 -18.28
CA LEU A 170 10.76 14.56 -18.91
C LEU A 170 10.56 15.87 -19.64
N LYS A 171 11.21 16.97 -19.19
CA LYS A 171 11.14 18.29 -19.82
C LYS A 171 12.09 18.43 -21.02
N THR A 172 13.29 17.85 -20.93
CA THR A 172 14.37 18.08 -21.91
C THR A 172 14.63 16.91 -22.84
N GLY A 173 14.20 15.72 -22.47
CA GLY A 173 14.55 14.47 -23.14
C GLY A 173 16.01 14.02 -22.92
N ALA A 174 16.81 14.83 -22.21
CA ALA A 174 18.22 14.57 -21.96
C ALA A 174 18.40 13.85 -20.60
N GLY A 175 18.97 12.65 -20.61
CA GLY A 175 19.22 11.90 -19.40
C GLY A 175 19.86 10.56 -19.63
N ASP A 176 20.34 9.95 -18.53
CA ASP A 176 20.92 8.61 -18.54
C ASP A 176 19.82 7.56 -18.83
N GLN A 177 20.19 6.46 -19.47
CA GLN A 177 19.28 5.34 -19.78
C GLN A 177 18.56 4.84 -18.52
N ARG A 178 19.21 4.87 -17.36
CA ARG A 178 18.60 4.51 -16.07
C ARG A 178 17.45 5.41 -15.67
N ILE A 179 17.56 6.73 -15.92
CA ILE A 179 16.52 7.72 -15.64
C ILE A 179 15.34 7.48 -16.58
N LYS A 180 15.60 7.20 -17.84
CA LYS A 180 14.59 6.85 -18.83
C LYS A 180 13.82 5.59 -18.42
N ASP A 181 14.53 4.54 -18.00
CA ASP A 181 13.93 3.28 -17.54
C ASP A 181 13.07 3.47 -16.28
N ILE A 182 13.45 4.39 -15.41
CA ILE A 182 12.66 4.76 -14.23
C ILE A 182 11.41 5.55 -14.67
N ALA A 183 11.57 6.56 -15.52
CA ALA A 183 10.48 7.40 -15.99
C ALA A 183 9.38 6.59 -16.71
N THR A 184 9.77 5.59 -17.52
CA THR A 184 8.82 4.74 -18.25
C THR A 184 8.02 3.79 -17.35
N ARG A 185 8.42 3.63 -16.09
CA ARG A 185 7.76 2.76 -15.10
C ARG A 185 6.85 3.53 -14.14
N LEU A 186 6.80 4.85 -14.23
CA LEU A 186 5.91 5.66 -13.42
C LEU A 186 4.49 5.60 -14.00
N ARG A 187 3.51 5.61 -13.10
CA ARG A 187 2.11 5.79 -13.50
C ARG A 187 1.91 7.23 -13.92
N LEU A 188 1.04 7.46 -14.91
CA LEU A 188 0.77 8.80 -15.42
C LEU A 188 -0.30 9.52 -14.60
N THR A 189 -1.22 8.80 -13.99
CA THR A 189 -2.33 9.36 -13.21
C THR A 189 -2.55 8.59 -11.92
N PRO A 190 -3.03 9.23 -10.85
CA PRO A 190 -3.44 8.54 -9.62
C PRO A 190 -4.54 7.50 -9.85
N PHE A 191 -5.59 7.89 -10.58
CA PHE A 191 -6.60 6.94 -11.07
C PHE A 191 -6.17 6.45 -12.46
N GLU A 192 -5.88 5.19 -12.59
CA GLU A 192 -5.83 4.55 -13.90
C GLU A 192 -7.28 4.51 -14.40
N GLY A 193 -7.55 5.17 -15.54
CA GLY A 193 -8.87 5.50 -16.06
C GLY A 193 -9.95 4.40 -15.96
N GLU A 194 -11.20 4.69 -16.30
CA GLU A 194 -12.40 3.83 -16.18
C GLU A 194 -12.27 2.40 -16.73
N GLN A 195 -11.20 2.11 -17.41
CA GLN A 195 -10.72 0.79 -17.79
C GLN A 195 -9.47 0.39 -16.98
N SER A 196 -9.51 0.53 -15.65
CA SER A 196 -8.62 -0.32 -14.86
C SER A 196 -9.00 -1.77 -15.22
N PRO A 197 -8.12 -2.55 -15.84
CA PRO A 197 -8.41 -3.95 -16.13
C PRO A 197 -8.56 -4.77 -14.85
N TYR A 198 -8.40 -4.11 -13.71
CA TYR A 198 -8.51 -4.69 -12.40
C TYR A 198 -9.96 -4.55 -11.92
N LYS A 199 -10.72 -5.60 -12.06
CA LYS A 199 -11.97 -5.73 -11.31
C LYS A 199 -11.61 -5.59 -9.84
N VAL A 200 -11.91 -4.42 -9.25
CA VAL A 200 -11.87 -4.23 -7.80
C VAL A 200 -12.89 -5.20 -7.23
N GLY A 201 -12.47 -6.36 -6.81
CA GLY A 201 -13.44 -7.38 -6.41
C GLY A 201 -12.85 -8.71 -6.00
N SER A 202 -11.58 -8.99 -6.28
CA SER A 202 -10.93 -10.20 -5.80
C SER A 202 -10.05 -9.88 -4.60
N VAL A 203 -10.28 -10.57 -3.51
CA VAL A 203 -9.37 -10.57 -2.37
C VAL A 203 -8.16 -11.41 -2.78
N ASP A 204 -6.96 -10.85 -2.64
CA ASP A 204 -5.71 -11.55 -2.97
C ASP A 204 -5.21 -12.42 -1.82
N VAL A 205 -5.55 -12.03 -0.59
CA VAL A 205 -5.11 -12.69 0.65
C VAL A 205 -6.29 -12.83 1.60
N ILE A 206 -6.44 -14.00 2.20
CA ILE A 206 -7.38 -14.23 3.30
C ILE A 206 -6.56 -14.56 4.55
N LEU A 207 -6.86 -13.84 5.61
CA LEU A 207 -6.27 -14.00 6.91
C LEU A 207 -7.38 -14.39 7.88
N GLU A 208 -7.29 -15.58 8.45
CA GLU A 208 -8.24 -16.09 9.42
C GLU A 208 -7.50 -16.51 10.69
N ARG A 209 -8.18 -16.47 11.81
CA ARG A 209 -7.63 -16.96 13.07
C ARG A 209 -8.28 -18.29 13.42
N ASP A 210 -7.44 -19.28 13.65
CA ASP A 210 -7.83 -20.61 14.15
C ASP A 210 -7.31 -20.80 15.58
N GLN A 211 -7.67 -21.90 16.21
CA GLN A 211 -7.23 -22.28 17.58
C GLN A 211 -5.71 -22.37 17.68
N ASP A 212 -5.04 -22.79 16.59
CA ASP A 212 -3.58 -22.96 16.51
C ASP A 212 -2.81 -21.70 16.08
N GLY A 213 -3.51 -20.60 15.72
CA GLY A 213 -2.87 -19.35 15.31
C GLY A 213 -3.50 -18.69 14.08
N TRP A 214 -2.67 -18.01 13.29
CA TRP A 214 -3.10 -17.32 12.07
C TRP A 214 -2.95 -18.20 10.84
N LEU A 215 -4.05 -18.38 10.10
CA LEU A 215 -4.08 -19.03 8.79
C LEU A 215 -3.97 -17.97 7.69
N VAL A 216 -2.93 -18.09 6.86
CA VAL A 216 -2.68 -17.18 5.70
C VAL A 216 -2.94 -17.96 4.42
N LEU A 217 -3.97 -17.58 3.69
CA LEU A 217 -4.31 -18.15 2.39
C LEU A 217 -4.06 -17.11 1.30
N LEU A 218 -3.15 -17.41 0.38
CA LEU A 218 -2.93 -16.60 -0.81
C LEU A 218 -3.76 -17.18 -1.96
N MET A 219 -4.48 -16.33 -2.70
CA MET A 219 -5.21 -16.78 -3.89
C MET A 219 -4.28 -17.40 -4.93
N GLU A 220 -3.03 -16.98 -4.96
CA GLU A 220 -1.98 -17.53 -5.83
C GLU A 220 -1.57 -18.97 -5.50
N ASP A 221 -1.83 -19.46 -4.27
CA ASP A 221 -1.52 -20.84 -3.87
C ASP A 221 -2.43 -21.87 -4.59
N PHE A 222 -3.57 -21.41 -5.10
CA PHE A 222 -4.52 -22.27 -5.83
C PHE A 222 -4.24 -22.38 -7.32
N ILE A 223 -3.11 -21.86 -7.77
CA ILE A 223 -2.66 -21.91 -9.17
C ILE A 223 -1.45 -22.83 -9.24
N ASP A 224 -1.45 -23.75 -10.15
CA ASP A 224 -0.28 -24.56 -10.44
C ASP A 224 -0.22 -24.92 -11.93
N PHE A 225 0.98 -25.16 -12.43
CA PHE A 225 1.21 -25.64 -13.78
C PHE A 225 2.58 -26.33 -13.87
N GLU A 226 2.72 -27.23 -14.84
CA GLU A 226 3.96 -27.92 -15.13
C GLU A 226 4.60 -27.36 -16.39
N VAL A 227 5.93 -27.38 -16.42
CA VAL A 227 6.71 -26.99 -17.60
C VAL A 227 7.35 -28.23 -18.21
N GLN A 228 6.96 -28.51 -19.46
CA GLN A 228 7.48 -29.64 -20.24
C GLN A 228 8.58 -29.19 -21.20
N GLU A 229 9.26 -30.19 -21.78
CA GLU A 229 10.24 -29.99 -22.84
C GLU A 229 9.54 -29.48 -24.11
N GLY A 230 10.22 -28.60 -24.83
CA GLY A 230 9.74 -27.99 -26.06
C GLY A 230 10.74 -27.01 -26.64
N GLU A 231 10.28 -26.08 -27.44
CA GLU A 231 11.11 -25.06 -28.02
C GLU A 231 11.82 -24.24 -26.92
N ARG A 232 13.11 -24.00 -27.09
CA ARG A 232 13.93 -23.38 -26.06
C ARG A 232 13.39 -22.04 -25.52
N GLU A 233 12.91 -21.19 -26.44
CA GLU A 233 12.36 -19.87 -26.05
C GLU A 233 11.04 -19.98 -25.27
N GLU A 234 10.14 -20.89 -25.71
CA GLU A 234 8.88 -21.15 -25.02
C GLU A 234 9.11 -21.74 -23.62
N LYS A 235 10.01 -22.73 -23.54
CA LYS A 235 10.39 -23.34 -22.25
C LYS A 235 11.00 -22.32 -21.31
N GLU A 236 11.91 -21.47 -21.76
CA GLU A 236 12.50 -20.41 -20.94
C GLU A 236 11.43 -19.38 -20.47
N ARG A 237 10.43 -19.10 -21.30
CA ARG A 237 9.30 -18.23 -20.96
C ARG A 237 8.41 -18.87 -19.89
N ALA A 238 8.06 -20.13 -20.05
CA ALA A 238 7.27 -20.89 -19.08
C ALA A 238 7.99 -20.99 -17.73
N LEU A 239 9.30 -21.27 -17.72
CA LEU A 239 10.12 -21.30 -16.51
C LEU A 239 10.21 -19.92 -15.83
N ARG A 240 10.23 -18.83 -16.60
CA ARG A 240 10.20 -17.47 -16.05
C ARG A 240 8.89 -17.21 -15.31
N TRP A 241 7.75 -17.60 -15.88
CA TRP A 241 6.44 -17.49 -15.23
C TRP A 241 6.39 -18.28 -13.92
N LYS A 242 6.89 -19.52 -13.91
CA LYS A 242 6.93 -20.35 -12.69
C LYS A 242 7.77 -19.70 -11.59
N ARG A 243 8.97 -19.24 -11.94
CA ARG A 243 9.85 -18.53 -10.99
C ARG A 243 9.24 -17.23 -10.45
N LEU A 244 8.54 -16.47 -11.31
CA LEU A 244 7.86 -15.25 -10.90
C LEU A 244 6.73 -15.56 -9.89
N LEU A 245 5.90 -16.56 -10.19
CA LEU A 245 4.79 -16.94 -9.32
C LEU A 245 5.30 -17.39 -7.95
N ASP A 246 6.33 -18.25 -7.93
CA ASP A 246 6.95 -18.72 -6.69
C ASP A 246 7.58 -17.58 -5.88
N LEU A 247 8.28 -16.66 -6.55
CA LEU A 247 8.87 -15.50 -5.90
C LEU A 247 7.80 -14.59 -5.30
N ARG A 248 6.74 -14.31 -6.05
CA ARG A 248 5.64 -13.46 -5.63
C ARG A 248 4.91 -14.06 -4.43
N ARG A 249 4.59 -15.35 -4.45
CA ARG A 249 4.02 -16.09 -3.31
C ARG A 249 4.89 -15.97 -2.06
N ASN A 250 6.19 -16.22 -2.21
CA ASN A 250 7.12 -16.16 -1.08
C ASN A 250 7.21 -14.74 -0.50
N LEU A 251 7.26 -13.72 -1.34
CA LEU A 251 7.31 -12.32 -0.90
C LEU A 251 5.99 -11.89 -0.25
N LEU A 252 4.82 -12.22 -0.84
CA LEU A 252 3.52 -11.93 -0.24
C LEU A 252 3.38 -12.61 1.11
N ARG A 253 3.69 -13.89 1.21
CA ARG A 253 3.63 -14.64 2.48
C ARG A 253 4.56 -14.02 3.52
N GLY A 254 5.76 -13.63 3.13
CA GLY A 254 6.70 -12.94 4.02
C GLY A 254 6.16 -11.58 4.51
N CYS A 255 5.56 -10.79 3.61
CA CYS A 255 4.92 -9.51 3.96
C CYS A 255 3.75 -9.73 4.94
N ILE A 256 2.86 -10.69 4.65
CA ILE A 256 1.69 -10.96 5.50
C ILE A 256 2.12 -11.45 6.88
N ASN A 257 3.13 -12.30 6.98
CA ASN A 257 3.63 -12.74 8.28
C ASN A 257 4.13 -11.57 9.14
N LEU A 258 4.81 -10.59 8.52
CA LEU A 258 5.25 -9.37 9.21
C LEU A 258 4.08 -8.46 9.59
N VAL A 259 3.03 -8.39 8.75
CA VAL A 259 1.78 -7.70 9.09
C VAL A 259 1.13 -8.35 10.29
N VAL A 260 0.96 -9.68 10.29
CA VAL A 260 0.37 -10.42 11.41
C VAL A 260 1.18 -10.19 12.69
N GLU A 261 2.50 -10.34 12.63
CA GLU A 261 3.38 -10.14 13.79
C GLU A 261 3.24 -8.73 14.39
N ARG A 262 3.15 -7.71 13.55
CA ARG A 262 3.11 -6.30 13.98
C ARG A 262 1.72 -5.82 14.35
N GLN A 263 0.68 -6.27 13.63
CA GLN A 263 -0.68 -5.74 13.68
C GLN A 263 -1.67 -6.67 14.40
N GLU A 264 -1.19 -7.64 15.18
CA GLU A 264 -2.06 -8.63 15.82
C GLU A 264 -3.18 -7.98 16.65
N ASP A 265 -2.86 -6.95 17.44
CA ASP A 265 -3.86 -6.23 18.25
C ASP A 265 -4.94 -5.57 17.38
N PHE A 266 -4.55 -4.95 16.25
CA PHE A 266 -5.49 -4.36 15.30
C PHE A 266 -6.36 -5.42 14.63
N LEU A 267 -5.75 -6.51 14.18
CA LEU A 267 -6.45 -7.62 13.51
C LEU A 267 -7.48 -8.29 14.41
N LEU A 268 -7.28 -8.24 15.74
CA LEU A 268 -8.21 -8.73 16.75
C LEU A 268 -9.19 -7.67 17.26
N GLY A 269 -9.13 -6.44 16.74
CA GLY A 269 -9.95 -5.33 17.24
C GLY A 269 -9.58 -4.84 18.65
N ALA A 270 -8.41 -5.26 19.18
CA ALA A 270 -7.97 -4.96 20.53
C ALA A 270 -7.11 -3.71 20.65
N GLY A 271 -6.67 -3.13 19.52
CA GLY A 271 -5.79 -1.97 19.55
C GLY A 271 -5.65 -1.25 18.21
N PRO A 272 -4.96 -0.09 18.23
CA PRO A 272 -4.73 0.70 17.04
C PRO A 272 -3.68 0.09 16.12
N LEU A 273 -3.68 0.53 14.87
CA LEU A 273 -2.68 0.15 13.87
C LEU A 273 -1.28 0.62 14.33
N LYS A 274 -0.29 -0.26 14.28
CA LYS A 274 1.09 0.03 14.64
C LYS A 274 1.91 0.41 13.40
N ALA A 275 2.91 1.26 13.54
CA ALA A 275 3.79 1.62 12.44
C ALA A 275 4.57 0.40 11.92
N LEU A 276 4.50 0.16 10.61
CA LEU A 276 5.28 -0.84 9.87
C LEU A 276 5.71 -0.21 8.55
N GLU A 277 7.00 0.03 8.39
CA GLU A 277 7.51 0.69 7.19
C GLU A 277 7.86 -0.31 6.08
N LEU A 278 7.61 0.09 4.83
CA LEU A 278 8.04 -0.70 3.66
C LEU A 278 9.56 -0.95 3.65
N THR A 279 10.35 0.01 4.16
CA THR A 279 11.81 -0.10 4.32
C THR A 279 12.20 -1.23 5.28
N GLU A 280 11.51 -1.35 6.42
CA GLU A 280 11.72 -2.43 7.40
C GLU A 280 11.42 -3.80 6.78
N VAL A 281 10.28 -3.90 6.07
CA VAL A 281 9.87 -5.14 5.41
C VAL A 281 10.82 -5.52 4.29
N ALA A 282 11.24 -4.57 3.47
CA ALA A 282 12.20 -4.77 2.39
C ALA A 282 13.54 -5.31 2.93
N GLN A 283 14.03 -4.74 4.03
CA GLN A 283 15.25 -5.19 4.69
C GLN A 283 15.11 -6.62 5.25
N LYS A 284 14.01 -6.94 5.93
CA LYS A 284 13.76 -8.28 6.47
C LYS A 284 13.63 -9.35 5.38
N LEU A 285 13.06 -8.99 4.23
CA LEU A 285 12.88 -9.90 3.10
C LEU A 285 14.06 -9.91 2.11
N GLY A 286 15.07 -9.04 2.30
CA GLY A 286 16.27 -8.97 1.47
C GLY A 286 16.01 -8.47 0.05
N VAL A 287 15.01 -7.59 -0.14
CA VAL A 287 14.64 -6.99 -1.43
C VAL A 287 14.65 -5.48 -1.36
N SER A 288 14.54 -4.79 -2.52
CA SER A 288 14.43 -3.34 -2.53
C SER A 288 13.04 -2.87 -2.10
N VAL A 289 12.94 -1.66 -1.56
CA VAL A 289 11.67 -1.02 -1.17
C VAL A 289 10.70 -0.95 -2.35
N SER A 290 11.21 -0.67 -3.56
CA SER A 290 10.39 -0.61 -4.77
C SER A 290 9.70 -1.94 -5.11
N VAL A 291 10.33 -3.07 -4.77
CA VAL A 291 9.74 -4.41 -4.95
C VAL A 291 8.56 -4.60 -3.98
N ILE A 292 8.75 -4.25 -2.70
CA ILE A 292 7.69 -4.38 -1.70
C ILE A 292 6.55 -3.41 -1.99
N SER A 293 6.85 -2.14 -2.31
CA SER A 293 5.83 -1.16 -2.64
C SER A 293 4.91 -1.64 -3.78
N ARG A 294 5.50 -2.13 -4.88
CA ARG A 294 4.71 -2.69 -6.00
C ARG A 294 3.96 -3.96 -5.63
N LEU A 295 4.59 -4.81 -4.78
CA LEU A 295 3.98 -6.06 -4.36
C LEU A 295 2.70 -5.83 -3.54
N VAL A 296 2.67 -4.81 -2.66
CA VAL A 296 1.53 -4.53 -1.79
C VAL A 296 0.49 -3.62 -2.42
N SER A 297 0.85 -2.90 -3.51
CA SER A 297 -0.08 -2.04 -4.25
C SER A 297 -1.15 -2.86 -4.98
N ASN A 298 -2.35 -2.32 -5.11
CA ASN A 298 -3.49 -2.89 -5.83
C ASN A 298 -3.89 -4.31 -5.36
N LYS A 299 -3.64 -4.66 -4.11
CA LYS A 299 -4.03 -5.93 -3.50
C LYS A 299 -4.88 -5.72 -2.27
N TYR A 300 -5.83 -6.62 -2.08
CA TYR A 300 -6.75 -6.60 -0.95
C TYR A 300 -6.56 -7.83 -0.06
N ILE A 301 -6.65 -7.60 1.23
CA ILE A 301 -6.60 -8.62 2.26
C ILE A 301 -7.91 -8.63 3.04
N LYS A 302 -8.51 -9.81 3.15
CA LYS A 302 -9.62 -10.07 4.06
C LYS A 302 -9.07 -10.48 5.40
N THR A 303 -9.47 -9.79 6.45
CA THR A 303 -9.10 -10.06 7.84
C THR A 303 -10.36 -10.24 8.69
N PRO A 304 -10.28 -10.76 9.92
CA PRO A 304 -11.42 -10.79 10.84
C PRO A 304 -12.00 -9.40 11.12
N ALA A 305 -11.17 -8.35 11.09
CA ALA A 305 -11.59 -6.95 11.29
C ALA A 305 -12.23 -6.30 10.05
N GLY A 306 -12.12 -6.94 8.87
CA GLY A 306 -12.68 -6.42 7.61
C GLY A 306 -11.77 -6.62 6.40
N ILE A 307 -12.16 -6.04 5.27
CA ILE A 307 -11.38 -6.06 4.03
C ILE A 307 -10.65 -4.72 3.89
N TYR A 308 -9.33 -4.78 3.72
CA TYR A 308 -8.45 -3.61 3.60
C TYR A 308 -7.56 -3.72 2.37
N PRO A 309 -7.13 -2.60 1.77
CA PRO A 309 -5.98 -2.61 0.88
C PRO A 309 -4.76 -3.15 1.65
N LEU A 310 -3.98 -4.02 1.02
CA LEU A 310 -2.81 -4.58 1.71
C LEU A 310 -1.83 -3.48 2.15
N ARG A 311 -1.71 -2.42 1.35
CA ARG A 311 -0.87 -1.27 1.65
C ARG A 311 -1.26 -0.54 2.93
N PHE A 312 -2.52 -0.55 3.33
CA PHE A 312 -3.03 0.08 4.55
C PHE A 312 -2.24 -0.31 5.81
N PHE A 313 -1.70 -1.51 5.87
CA PHE A 313 -0.92 -2.00 7.01
C PHE A 313 0.51 -1.46 7.08
N PHE A 314 0.96 -0.70 6.04
CA PHE A 314 2.31 -0.18 5.95
C PHE A 314 2.33 1.33 6.14
N GLN A 315 2.42 1.75 7.39
CA GLN A 315 2.46 3.16 7.77
C GLN A 315 3.88 3.62 8.07
N ARG A 316 4.18 4.88 7.74
CA ARG A 316 5.44 5.51 8.10
C ARG A 316 5.50 5.79 9.60
N ARG A 317 6.69 5.65 10.16
CA ARG A 317 6.95 6.09 11.53
C ARG A 317 7.05 7.62 11.58
N SER A 318 6.50 8.22 12.64
CA SER A 318 6.95 9.56 13.06
C SER A 318 8.44 9.54 13.42
N LYS A 319 9.10 10.70 13.46
CA LYS A 319 10.52 10.79 13.84
C LYS A 319 10.86 10.09 15.17
N GLY A 320 9.88 9.82 16.02
CA GLY A 320 10.00 9.06 17.28
C GLY A 320 9.68 7.57 17.17
N GLY A 321 9.43 7.02 15.98
CA GLY A 321 9.15 5.60 15.80
C GLY A 321 7.69 5.15 16.07
N TYR A 322 6.81 6.10 16.34
CA TYR A 322 5.40 5.86 16.68
C TYR A 322 4.50 6.10 15.47
N SER A 323 3.40 5.34 15.36
CA SER A 323 2.34 5.64 14.39
C SER A 323 1.61 6.94 14.78
N ARG A 324 0.93 7.58 13.80
CA ARG A 324 0.12 8.76 14.05
C ARG A 324 -0.89 8.52 15.18
N GLU A 325 -1.59 7.43 15.15
CA GLU A 325 -2.63 7.06 16.11
C GLU A 325 -2.05 6.87 17.54
N GLN A 326 -0.87 6.27 17.65
CA GLN A 326 -0.17 6.16 18.94
C GLN A 326 0.19 7.54 19.52
N VAL A 327 0.60 8.48 18.65
CA VAL A 327 0.89 9.85 19.05
C VAL A 327 -0.36 10.58 19.53
N LEU A 328 -1.46 10.51 18.78
CA LEU A 328 -2.74 11.12 19.14
C LEU A 328 -3.27 10.58 20.47
N ARG A 329 -3.20 9.27 20.67
CA ARG A 329 -3.58 8.63 21.94
C ARG A 329 -2.73 9.14 23.11
N ALA A 330 -1.41 9.21 22.93
CA ALA A 330 -0.51 9.75 23.96
C ALA A 330 -0.80 11.22 24.26
N MET A 331 -1.13 12.03 23.25
CA MET A 331 -1.52 13.42 23.43
C MET A 331 -2.86 13.53 24.17
N LYS A 332 -3.88 12.72 23.84
CA LYS A 332 -5.15 12.66 24.56
C LYS A 332 -4.94 12.35 26.06
N GLU A 333 -4.13 11.34 26.36
CA GLU A 333 -3.78 10.99 27.73
C GLU A 333 -3.11 12.15 28.50
N ILE A 334 -2.20 12.87 27.85
CA ILE A 334 -1.52 14.04 28.44
C ILE A 334 -2.51 15.17 28.69
N LEU A 335 -3.42 15.45 27.74
CA LEU A 335 -4.46 16.48 27.90
C LEU A 335 -5.46 16.13 29.00
N GLN A 336 -5.84 14.86 29.13
CA GLN A 336 -6.71 14.42 30.23
C GLN A 336 -6.05 14.60 31.60
N LYS A 337 -4.73 14.40 31.70
CA LYS A 337 -3.99 14.55 32.98
C LYS A 337 -3.66 16.00 33.34
N HIS A 338 -3.32 16.82 32.36
CA HIS A 338 -2.73 18.15 32.60
C HIS A 338 -3.61 19.30 32.09
N GLY A 339 -4.75 19.01 31.45
CA GLY A 339 -5.63 20.03 30.87
C GLY A 339 -5.02 20.74 29.65
N LYS A 340 -5.44 21.99 29.40
CA LYS A 340 -4.91 22.77 28.27
C LYS A 340 -3.45 23.13 28.47
N LEU A 341 -2.58 22.67 27.59
CA LEU A 341 -1.12 22.89 27.57
C LEU A 341 -0.72 23.69 26.32
N SER A 342 0.42 24.38 26.36
CA SER A 342 1.04 24.94 25.16
C SER A 342 1.66 23.83 24.31
N ASP A 343 1.81 24.06 22.97
CA ASP A 343 2.43 23.08 22.07
C ASP A 343 3.87 22.74 22.43
N ALA A 344 4.60 23.73 22.99
CA ALA A 344 5.95 23.51 23.48
C ALA A 344 5.96 22.54 24.69
N LYS A 345 5.04 22.73 25.64
CA LYS A 345 4.96 21.87 26.82
C LYS A 345 4.44 20.48 26.48
N MET A 346 3.51 20.38 25.52
CA MET A 346 3.07 19.11 24.98
C MET A 346 4.20 18.33 24.31
N ALA A 347 5.05 19.01 23.51
CA ALA A 347 6.22 18.39 22.88
C ALA A 347 7.21 17.86 23.92
N GLU A 348 7.39 18.59 25.02
CA GLU A 348 8.26 18.20 26.12
C GLU A 348 7.75 16.94 26.83
N LEU A 349 6.47 16.91 27.18
CA LEU A 349 5.83 15.75 27.82
C LEU A 349 5.78 14.51 26.89
N LEU A 350 5.61 14.72 25.59
CA LEU A 350 5.70 13.64 24.60
C LEU A 350 7.14 13.09 24.52
N LYS A 351 8.14 13.97 24.58
CA LYS A 351 9.55 13.58 24.61
C LYS A 351 9.90 12.74 25.85
N GLU A 352 9.33 13.06 27.01
CA GLU A 352 9.47 12.24 28.23
C GLU A 352 8.89 10.82 28.05
N LYS A 353 7.85 10.68 27.21
CA LYS A 353 7.28 9.37 26.79
C LYS A 353 8.05 8.70 25.63
N GLY A 354 9.17 9.27 25.19
CA GLY A 354 9.98 8.76 24.09
C GLY A 354 9.49 9.17 22.69
N ILE A 355 8.48 10.04 22.61
CA ILE A 355 7.89 10.49 21.33
C ILE A 355 8.52 11.84 20.97
N GLU A 356 9.55 11.83 20.12
CA GLU A 356 10.18 13.07 19.66
C GLU A 356 9.39 13.68 18.50
N LEU A 357 8.72 14.81 18.79
CA LEU A 357 8.00 15.59 17.79
C LEU A 357 8.41 17.06 17.83
N SER A 358 8.47 17.69 16.65
CA SER A 358 8.66 19.14 16.59
C SER A 358 7.40 19.85 17.10
N ARG A 359 7.56 21.08 17.64
CA ARG A 359 6.44 21.93 18.05
C ARG A 359 5.39 22.08 16.92
N ARG A 360 5.84 22.21 15.67
CA ARG A 360 4.97 22.32 14.48
C ARG A 360 4.14 21.06 14.30
N THR A 361 4.73 19.88 14.48
CA THR A 361 4.04 18.59 14.39
C THR A 361 3.04 18.41 15.55
N VAL A 362 3.39 18.86 16.76
CA VAL A 362 2.47 18.85 17.90
C VAL A 362 1.29 19.78 17.66
N CYS A 363 1.50 20.97 17.10
CA CYS A 363 0.44 21.90 16.72
C CYS A 363 -0.50 21.25 15.68
N LYS A 364 0.09 20.57 14.68
CA LYS A 364 -0.67 19.80 13.68
C LYS A 364 -1.53 18.74 14.35
N TYR A 365 -0.96 17.89 15.18
CA TYR A 365 -1.71 16.81 15.86
C TYR A 365 -2.71 17.30 16.91
N ARG A 366 -2.48 18.47 17.52
CA ARG A 366 -3.45 19.06 18.45
C ARG A 366 -4.72 19.48 17.76
N ARG A 367 -4.65 19.94 16.50
CA ARG A 367 -5.82 20.28 15.71
C ARG A 367 -6.67 19.04 15.32
N MET A 368 -6.12 17.86 15.57
CA MET A 368 -6.73 16.56 15.29
C MET A 368 -7.27 15.86 16.57
N LEU A 369 -7.16 16.53 17.74
CA LEU A 369 -7.63 16.07 19.05
C LEU A 369 -8.94 16.70 19.46
#